data_587c7e845d9cea32d16f5ddb28c1c0b7
#
_entry.id   587c7e845d9cea32d16f5ddb28c1c0b7
#
_cell.length_a   1.000
_cell.length_b   1.000
_cell.length_c   1.000
_cell.angle_alpha   90.00
_cell.angle_beta   90.00
_cell.angle_gamma   90.00
#
_symmetry.space_group_name_H-M   'P 1'
#
loop_
_entity.id
_entity.type
_entity.pdbx_description
1 polymer ?
#
loop_
_entity_poly.entity_id
_entity_poly.type
_entity_poly.pdbx_seq_one_letter_code
_entity_poly.pdbx_strand_id
1 'polypeptide(L)'
;MLDDRVLSRRTLLRGAAVTAVNLCAAAVPVRAANQTVVGFIYVGPRDDFGYNQAHARGAAAVAKMSGVKVVEEEKVPETADVQKTMGSMITLDGATLLFPTSFGYYDPHVLKVAAQYPKVTFLHAGGLYQEGKHPKNVGSYFGYIDEAQYLAGIVAGHTSRSGKLGFVAAKPIPQVLRNINAFTLGAQAVKPQTTTQVIFTGDWALPVKEAEATNSLVDQGIDVITCHVDSPKVVMETCERRGIFCSGYHASQAALAPKGYLTGAEWNWEGVYTGFVKRFQAGEKIPNLTRGGLKEGMVRISPYGPAVSEAARQQAEAARAQLLAGTFVIYKGPLQSNTGTTIMPAGEQRVQTDLSLESMDWLVAGVIGSTK
;
A
#
# COMPACT_ATOMS: atom_id res chain seq x y z
N MET A 1 -4.94 -44.38 -83.75
CA MET A 1 -6.04 -43.87 -84.58
C MET A 1 -6.71 -42.80 -83.77
N LEU A 2 -6.23 -41.57 -83.97
CA LEU A 2 -6.89 -40.52 -84.72
C LEU A 2 -8.34 -40.30 -84.27
N ASP A 3 -8.69 -39.21 -83.63
CA ASP A 3 -9.06 -38.01 -84.36
C ASP A 3 -9.03 -36.74 -83.50
N ASP A 4 -8.36 -35.72 -84.02
CA ASP A 4 -8.41 -34.32 -83.65
C ASP A 4 -9.77 -33.72 -83.93
N ARG A 5 -10.33 -32.94 -83.03
CA ARG A 5 -11.16 -31.76 -83.37
C ARG A 5 -10.96 -30.61 -82.47
N VAL A 6 -10.16 -29.68 -82.95
CA VAL A 6 -10.16 -28.27 -82.62
C VAL A 6 -11.56 -27.67 -82.76
N LEU A 7 -12.13 -27.07 -81.74
CA LEU A 7 -13.24 -26.13 -81.83
C LEU A 7 -12.90 -24.79 -81.20
N SER A 8 -12.86 -23.87 -82.12
CA SER A 8 -12.71 -22.47 -82.23
C SER A 8 -13.29 -21.65 -81.02
N ARG A 9 -12.41 -20.71 -80.55
CA ARG A 9 -12.83 -19.56 -79.81
C ARG A 9 -13.68 -18.62 -80.66
N ARG A 10 -14.99 -18.65 -80.51
CA ARG A 10 -15.97 -17.61 -80.86
C ARG A 10 -17.37 -18.17 -80.79
N THR A 11 -18.03 -17.96 -79.68
CA THR A 11 -19.48 -17.76 -79.54
C THR A 11 -19.86 -18.17 -78.12
N LEU A 12 -20.03 -17.18 -77.30
CA LEU A 12 -21.06 -17.06 -76.26
C LEU A 12 -20.79 -15.80 -75.38
N LEU A 13 -20.97 -14.69 -76.07
CA LEU A 13 -21.32 -13.45 -75.40
C LEU A 13 -22.87 -13.34 -75.47
N ARG A 14 -23.56 -13.65 -74.45
CA ARG A 14 -24.95 -13.15 -74.16
C ARG A 14 -25.37 -13.63 -72.76
N GLY A 15 -25.54 -12.64 -71.83
CA GLY A 15 -26.57 -12.73 -70.80
C GLY A 15 -26.14 -13.24 -69.46
N ALA A 16 -25.59 -12.37 -68.60
CA ALA A 16 -25.91 -12.28 -67.18
C ALA A 16 -25.38 -10.93 -66.64
N ALA A 17 -26.25 -9.95 -66.64
CA ALA A 17 -26.01 -8.74 -65.86
C ALA A 17 -26.15 -9.10 -64.38
N VAL A 18 -25.03 -9.40 -63.69
CA VAL A 18 -25.00 -9.50 -62.24
C VAL A 18 -24.76 -8.10 -61.71
N THR A 19 -25.79 -7.57 -61.12
CA THR A 19 -25.75 -6.31 -60.37
C THR A 19 -24.87 -6.50 -59.15
N ALA A 20 -23.62 -6.06 -59.28
CA ALA A 20 -22.71 -5.94 -58.14
C ALA A 20 -23.22 -4.79 -57.22
N VAL A 21 -23.99 -5.16 -56.20
CA VAL A 21 -24.26 -4.24 -55.09
C VAL A 21 -22.98 -4.07 -54.32
N ASN A 22 -22.26 -2.98 -54.58
CA ASN A 22 -21.17 -2.50 -53.74
C ASN A 22 -21.77 -2.14 -52.37
N LEU A 23 -21.78 -3.07 -51.42
CA LEU A 23 -21.86 -2.74 -50.00
C LEU A 23 -20.52 -2.01 -49.64
N CYS A 24 -20.49 -0.70 -49.80
CA CYS A 24 -19.56 0.12 -49.05
C CYS A 24 -19.94 -0.03 -47.57
N ALA A 25 -19.38 -1.03 -46.89
CA ALA A 25 -19.32 -1.02 -45.45
C ALA A 25 -18.55 0.26 -45.06
N ALA A 26 -19.28 1.31 -44.70
CA ALA A 26 -18.69 2.46 -44.07
C ALA A 26 -17.99 1.94 -42.82
N ALA A 27 -16.66 1.80 -42.90
CA ALA A 27 -15.84 1.59 -41.71
C ALA A 27 -16.08 2.79 -40.80
N VAL A 28 -16.97 2.63 -39.82
CA VAL A 28 -17.10 3.59 -38.72
C VAL A 28 -15.68 3.68 -38.14
N PRO A 29 -15.04 4.86 -38.15
CA PRO A 29 -13.74 4.98 -37.55
C PRO A 29 -13.93 4.58 -36.09
N VAL A 30 -13.38 3.45 -35.69
CA VAL A 30 -13.21 3.10 -34.28
C VAL A 30 -12.33 4.20 -33.75
N ARG A 31 -12.99 5.20 -33.13
CA ARG A 31 -12.28 6.28 -32.42
C ARG A 31 -11.37 5.56 -31.45
N ALA A 32 -10.06 5.63 -31.70
CA ALA A 32 -9.08 5.07 -30.79
C ALA A 32 -9.45 5.60 -29.42
N ALA A 33 -9.90 4.73 -28.55
CA ALA A 33 -10.26 5.10 -27.18
C ALA A 33 -9.02 5.83 -26.62
N ASN A 34 -9.19 7.10 -26.22
CA ASN A 34 -8.10 7.89 -25.68
C ASN A 34 -7.48 7.08 -24.55
N GLN A 35 -6.24 6.63 -24.75
CA GLN A 35 -5.52 5.83 -23.78
C GLN A 35 -5.34 6.68 -22.51
N THR A 36 -5.79 6.15 -21.37
CA THR A 36 -5.56 6.80 -20.08
C THR A 36 -4.10 6.59 -19.68
N VAL A 37 -3.34 7.66 -19.59
CA VAL A 37 -1.94 7.59 -19.12
C VAL A 37 -1.91 7.84 -17.63
N VAL A 38 -1.37 6.87 -16.88
CA VAL A 38 -1.30 6.86 -15.42
C VAL A 38 0.16 6.87 -14.99
N GLY A 39 0.55 7.86 -14.20
CA GLY A 39 1.91 7.99 -13.66
C GLY A 39 2.02 7.52 -12.21
N PHE A 40 3.07 6.75 -11.92
CA PHE A 40 3.45 6.37 -10.55
C PHE A 40 4.85 6.87 -10.24
N ILE A 41 5.03 7.44 -9.05
CA ILE A 41 6.32 7.99 -8.60
C ILE A 41 6.66 7.40 -7.25
N TYR A 42 7.84 6.77 -7.16
CA TYR A 42 8.33 6.07 -5.97
C TYR A 42 9.56 6.77 -5.40
N VAL A 43 9.65 6.83 -4.06
CA VAL A 43 10.81 7.42 -3.36
C VAL A 43 12.03 6.51 -3.36
N GLY A 44 11.82 5.20 -3.41
CA GLY A 44 12.84 4.17 -3.43
C GLY A 44 12.73 3.24 -4.63
N PRO A 45 13.53 2.16 -4.67
CA PRO A 45 13.48 1.17 -5.74
C PRO A 45 12.21 0.33 -5.65
N ARG A 46 11.67 -0.06 -6.82
CA ARG A 46 10.43 -0.86 -6.94
C ARG A 46 10.54 -2.30 -6.44
N ASP A 47 11.72 -2.74 -6.07
CA ASP A 47 12.05 -4.08 -5.56
C ASP A 47 12.59 -4.05 -4.13
N ASP A 48 12.21 -3.06 -3.34
CA ASP A 48 12.66 -2.85 -1.97
C ASP A 48 12.15 -3.87 -0.94
N PHE A 49 11.40 -4.85 -1.36
CA PHE A 49 10.71 -5.83 -0.51
C PHE A 49 9.69 -5.23 0.45
N GLY A 50 9.27 -3.97 0.24
CA GLY A 50 8.40 -3.28 1.15
C GLY A 50 7.50 -2.24 0.49
N TYR A 51 7.68 -0.96 0.87
CA TYR A 51 6.78 0.13 0.53
C TYR A 51 6.65 0.34 -0.98
N ASN A 52 7.78 0.58 -1.64
CA ASN A 52 7.76 0.88 -3.08
C ASN A 52 7.37 -0.35 -3.90
N GLN A 53 7.76 -1.56 -3.49
CA GLN A 53 7.33 -2.79 -4.12
C GLN A 53 5.81 -3.01 -4.03
N ALA A 54 5.19 -2.68 -2.89
CA ALA A 54 3.74 -2.78 -2.73
C ALA A 54 3.02 -1.86 -3.73
N HIS A 55 3.47 -0.62 -3.87
CA HIS A 55 2.95 0.33 -4.85
C HIS A 55 3.20 -0.12 -6.30
N ALA A 56 4.39 -0.63 -6.62
CA ALA A 56 4.74 -1.13 -7.94
C ALA A 56 3.88 -2.35 -8.36
N ARG A 57 3.53 -3.24 -7.41
CA ARG A 57 2.55 -4.32 -7.66
C ARG A 57 1.18 -3.76 -8.05
N GLY A 58 0.75 -2.69 -7.39
CA GLY A 58 -0.47 -1.98 -7.74
C GLY A 58 -0.39 -1.35 -9.14
N ALA A 59 0.71 -0.71 -9.50
CA ALA A 59 0.96 -0.17 -10.84
C ALA A 59 0.95 -1.28 -11.91
N ALA A 60 1.57 -2.43 -11.63
CA ALA A 60 1.55 -3.59 -12.52
C ALA A 60 0.14 -4.17 -12.74
N ALA A 61 -0.74 -4.09 -11.74
CA ALA A 61 -2.15 -4.45 -11.90
C ALA A 61 -2.90 -3.45 -12.80
N VAL A 62 -2.63 -2.15 -12.64
CA VAL A 62 -3.18 -1.08 -13.48
C VAL A 62 -2.70 -1.21 -14.93
N ALA A 63 -1.43 -1.57 -15.17
CA ALA A 63 -0.87 -1.76 -16.51
C ALA A 63 -1.57 -2.87 -17.32
N LYS A 64 -2.25 -3.80 -16.64
CA LYS A 64 -3.02 -4.88 -17.30
C LYS A 64 -4.44 -4.44 -17.69
N MET A 65 -4.87 -3.24 -17.31
CA MET A 65 -6.22 -2.75 -17.62
C MET A 65 -6.31 -2.27 -19.07
N SER A 66 -7.47 -2.53 -19.69
CA SER A 66 -7.73 -2.10 -21.07
C SER A 66 -7.72 -0.58 -21.19
N GLY A 67 -7.08 -0.06 -22.24
CA GLY A 67 -7.02 1.38 -22.51
C GLY A 67 -6.16 2.18 -21.55
N VAL A 68 -5.25 1.54 -20.82
CA VAL A 68 -4.32 2.19 -19.88
C VAL A 68 -2.88 2.07 -20.39
N LYS A 69 -2.13 3.16 -20.26
CA LYS A 69 -0.66 3.19 -20.33
C LYS A 69 -0.15 3.62 -18.95
N VAL A 70 0.79 2.86 -18.39
CA VAL A 70 1.46 3.20 -17.14
C VAL A 70 2.85 3.76 -17.44
N VAL A 71 3.20 4.84 -16.76
CA VAL A 71 4.56 5.41 -16.71
C VAL A 71 5.00 5.44 -15.26
N GLU A 72 6.24 5.08 -15.01
CA GLU A 72 6.76 4.90 -13.65
C GLU A 72 8.15 5.54 -13.52
N GLU A 73 8.39 6.20 -12.38
CA GLU A 73 9.70 6.74 -12.02
C GLU A 73 10.02 6.34 -10.58
N GLU A 74 11.23 5.82 -10.37
CA GLU A 74 11.69 5.35 -9.06
C GLU A 74 12.88 6.15 -8.55
N LYS A 75 13.14 6.07 -7.22
CA LYS A 75 14.25 6.76 -6.55
C LYS A 75 14.17 8.30 -6.70
N VAL A 76 12.95 8.80 -6.73
CA VAL A 76 12.70 10.25 -6.75
C VAL A 76 12.70 10.77 -5.31
N PRO A 77 13.62 11.68 -4.94
CA PRO A 77 13.68 12.17 -3.57
C PRO A 77 12.50 13.08 -3.21
N GLU A 78 12.20 13.19 -1.91
CA GLU A 78 11.18 14.09 -1.34
C GLU A 78 11.64 15.57 -1.39
N THR A 79 12.00 16.04 -2.58
CA THR A 79 12.51 17.40 -2.87
C THR A 79 11.75 18.00 -4.05
N ALA A 80 12.20 19.16 -4.53
CA ALA A 80 11.66 19.79 -5.74
C ALA A 80 11.81 18.90 -7.01
N ASP A 81 12.60 17.84 -6.97
CA ASP A 81 12.75 16.92 -8.11
C ASP A 81 11.45 16.17 -8.41
N VAL A 82 10.65 15.82 -7.40
CA VAL A 82 9.34 15.19 -7.64
C VAL A 82 8.38 16.11 -8.41
N GLN A 83 8.50 17.45 -8.27
CA GLN A 83 7.69 18.39 -9.07
C GLN A 83 8.09 18.32 -10.56
N LYS A 84 9.40 18.21 -10.84
CA LYS A 84 9.92 18.05 -12.21
C LYS A 84 9.44 16.72 -12.80
N THR A 85 9.52 15.63 -12.04
CA THR A 85 9.04 14.31 -12.45
C THR A 85 7.57 14.34 -12.79
N MET A 86 6.70 14.88 -11.92
CA MET A 86 5.28 15.04 -12.21
C MET A 86 5.05 15.90 -13.48
N GLY A 87 5.77 17.01 -13.61
CA GLY A 87 5.70 17.88 -14.79
C GLY A 87 6.09 17.15 -16.08
N SER A 88 7.15 16.34 -16.06
CA SER A 88 7.59 15.53 -17.21
C SER A 88 6.55 14.48 -17.59
N MET A 89 6.02 13.73 -16.64
CA MET A 89 4.97 12.74 -16.88
C MET A 89 3.73 13.37 -17.52
N ILE A 90 3.36 14.60 -17.11
CA ILE A 90 2.22 15.32 -17.69
C ILE A 90 2.52 15.82 -19.09
N THR A 91 3.66 16.49 -19.30
CA THR A 91 3.94 17.21 -20.53
C THR A 91 4.54 16.36 -21.63
N LEU A 92 5.35 15.35 -21.28
CA LEU A 92 6.04 14.48 -22.23
C LEU A 92 5.28 13.15 -22.45
N ASP A 93 4.77 12.54 -21.37
CA ASP A 93 4.07 11.27 -21.46
C ASP A 93 2.55 11.40 -21.62
N GLY A 94 1.99 12.58 -21.34
CA GLY A 94 0.56 12.85 -21.41
C GLY A 94 -0.22 12.27 -20.23
N ALA A 95 0.38 12.14 -19.07
CA ALA A 95 -0.28 11.60 -17.87
C ALA A 95 -1.44 12.50 -17.43
N THR A 96 -2.59 11.88 -17.18
CA THR A 96 -3.82 12.55 -16.74
C THR A 96 -4.25 12.16 -15.32
N LEU A 97 -3.65 11.07 -14.80
CA LEU A 97 -3.82 10.59 -13.45
C LEU A 97 -2.45 10.24 -12.88
N LEU A 98 -2.09 10.82 -11.73
CA LEU A 98 -0.79 10.62 -11.08
C LEU A 98 -0.96 10.06 -9.67
N PHE A 99 -0.11 9.09 -9.32
CA PHE A 99 0.04 8.50 -8.00
C PHE A 99 1.45 8.79 -7.46
N PRO A 100 1.71 9.96 -6.88
CA PRO A 100 2.91 10.22 -6.12
C PRO A 100 2.77 9.53 -4.75
N THR A 101 3.63 8.55 -4.47
CA THR A 101 3.36 7.59 -3.38
C THR A 101 4.01 7.95 -2.05
N SER A 102 5.09 8.73 -2.01
CA SER A 102 5.78 9.02 -0.75
C SER A 102 5.12 10.12 0.07
N PHE A 103 5.14 9.96 1.40
CA PHE A 103 4.51 10.87 2.35
C PHE A 103 4.95 12.33 2.17
N GLY A 104 6.26 12.58 2.03
CA GLY A 104 6.82 13.92 1.87
C GLY A 104 6.55 14.58 0.52
N TYR A 105 5.94 13.88 -0.44
CA TYR A 105 5.56 14.50 -1.71
C TYR A 105 4.34 15.41 -1.61
N TYR A 106 3.47 15.23 -0.59
CA TYR A 106 2.16 15.88 -0.55
C TYR A 106 2.26 17.39 -0.50
N ASP A 107 2.78 17.91 0.58
CA ASP A 107 2.96 19.33 0.83
C ASP A 107 4.46 19.65 0.95
N PRO A 108 5.00 20.52 0.11
CA PRO A 108 4.28 21.43 -0.83
C PRO A 108 4.16 20.89 -2.27
N HIS A 109 4.74 19.71 -2.60
CA HIS A 109 5.07 19.37 -3.99
C HIS A 109 3.83 19.04 -4.83
N VAL A 110 3.01 18.07 -4.39
CA VAL A 110 1.77 17.70 -5.10
C VAL A 110 0.82 18.88 -5.18
N LEU A 111 0.64 19.62 -4.08
CA LEU A 111 -0.27 20.77 -4.03
C LEU A 111 0.13 21.87 -5.03
N LYS A 112 1.43 22.15 -5.17
CA LYS A 112 1.95 23.13 -6.14
C LYS A 112 1.71 22.69 -7.58
N VAL A 113 2.05 21.45 -7.91
CA VAL A 113 1.91 20.93 -9.28
C VAL A 113 0.43 20.81 -9.66
N ALA A 114 -0.41 20.33 -8.73
CA ALA A 114 -1.85 20.23 -8.98
C ALA A 114 -2.52 21.58 -9.30
N ALA A 115 -2.09 22.64 -8.63
CA ALA A 115 -2.56 23.99 -8.92
C ALA A 115 -2.16 24.48 -10.34
N GLN A 116 -1.01 24.03 -10.86
CA GLN A 116 -0.52 24.36 -12.20
C GLN A 116 -1.23 23.54 -13.30
N TYR A 117 -1.67 22.32 -12.98
CA TYR A 117 -2.29 21.38 -13.92
C TYR A 117 -3.72 20.99 -13.51
N PRO A 118 -4.70 21.90 -13.54
CA PRO A 118 -6.04 21.69 -12.98
C PRO A 118 -6.86 20.59 -13.70
N LYS A 119 -6.43 20.15 -14.88
CA LYS A 119 -7.06 19.07 -15.66
C LYS A 119 -6.48 17.69 -15.36
N VAL A 120 -5.41 17.60 -14.59
CA VAL A 120 -4.75 16.37 -14.19
C VAL A 120 -5.22 16.01 -12.77
N THR A 121 -5.51 14.75 -12.53
CA THR A 121 -5.89 14.24 -11.20
C THR A 121 -4.65 13.71 -10.47
N PHE A 122 -4.50 14.10 -9.23
CA PHE A 122 -3.42 13.66 -8.35
C PHE A 122 -4.01 12.90 -7.17
N LEU A 123 -3.62 11.65 -6.99
CA LEU A 123 -4.03 10.81 -5.86
C LEU A 123 -2.80 10.42 -5.06
N HIS A 124 -2.67 10.97 -3.87
CA HIS A 124 -1.48 10.83 -3.03
C HIS A 124 -1.68 9.84 -1.88
N ALA A 125 -0.68 8.99 -1.61
CA ALA A 125 -0.68 8.07 -0.48
C ALA A 125 -0.32 8.79 0.83
N GLY A 126 -1.22 8.78 1.81
CA GLY A 126 -0.97 9.27 3.18
C GLY A 126 -1.20 10.76 3.42
N GLY A 127 -1.38 11.60 2.39
CA GLY A 127 -1.70 13.02 2.60
C GLY A 127 -3.06 13.21 3.27
N LEU A 128 -3.23 14.32 3.96
CA LEU A 128 -4.52 14.70 4.56
C LEU A 128 -5.15 15.84 3.75
N TYR A 129 -6.09 15.51 2.88
CA TYR A 129 -6.80 16.51 2.10
C TYR A 129 -7.66 17.43 3.00
N GLN A 130 -7.57 18.73 2.75
CA GLN A 130 -8.35 19.75 3.46
C GLN A 130 -9.21 20.54 2.47
N GLU A 131 -10.53 20.38 2.59
CA GLU A 131 -11.48 21.08 1.71
C GLU A 131 -11.36 22.60 1.88
N GLY A 132 -11.45 23.32 0.76
CA GLY A 132 -11.29 24.77 0.74
C GLY A 132 -9.85 25.29 0.80
N LYS A 133 -8.88 24.46 1.18
CA LYS A 133 -7.45 24.83 1.23
C LYS A 133 -6.64 24.21 0.09
N HIS A 134 -6.96 22.97 -0.27
CA HIS A 134 -6.20 22.22 -1.26
C HIS A 134 -6.89 22.23 -2.64
N PRO A 135 -6.15 22.09 -3.75
CA PRO A 135 -6.71 22.02 -5.09
C PRO A 135 -7.73 20.89 -5.23
N LYS A 136 -8.84 21.14 -5.92
CA LYS A 136 -9.95 20.16 -6.07
C LYS A 136 -9.58 18.91 -6.86
N ASN A 137 -8.54 18.97 -7.68
CA ASN A 137 -8.00 17.87 -8.47
C ASN A 137 -6.98 17.00 -7.67
N VAL A 138 -6.82 17.27 -6.37
CA VAL A 138 -6.01 16.44 -5.47
C VAL A 138 -6.93 15.56 -4.65
N GLY A 139 -6.58 14.28 -4.56
CA GLY A 139 -7.11 13.34 -3.60
C GLY A 139 -6.00 12.71 -2.77
N SER A 140 -6.34 12.23 -1.60
CA SER A 140 -5.45 11.41 -0.79
C SER A 140 -6.14 10.10 -0.39
N TYR A 141 -5.36 9.03 -0.38
CA TYR A 141 -5.82 7.73 0.06
C TYR A 141 -4.81 7.14 1.05
N PHE A 142 -5.29 6.37 2.01
CA PHE A 142 -4.44 5.63 2.92
C PHE A 142 -5.20 4.49 3.58
N GLY A 143 -4.47 3.39 3.89
CA GLY A 143 -5.05 2.24 4.56
C GLY A 143 -4.83 2.29 6.07
N TYR A 144 -5.80 1.77 6.82
CA TYR A 144 -5.67 1.53 8.26
C TYR A 144 -4.85 0.25 8.51
N ILE A 145 -3.56 0.28 8.14
CA ILE A 145 -2.67 -0.88 8.23
C ILE A 145 -2.35 -1.24 9.68
N ASP A 146 -2.60 -0.35 10.60
CA ASP A 146 -2.57 -0.60 12.03
C ASP A 146 -3.58 -1.69 12.47
N GLU A 147 -4.66 -1.94 11.72
CA GLU A 147 -5.53 -3.10 11.95
C GLU A 147 -4.77 -4.43 11.73
N ALA A 148 -4.00 -4.52 10.65
CA ALA A 148 -3.18 -5.69 10.37
C ALA A 148 -1.98 -5.80 11.36
N GLN A 149 -1.43 -4.66 11.80
CA GLN A 149 -0.41 -4.64 12.85
C GLN A 149 -0.95 -5.10 14.19
N TYR A 150 -2.20 -4.78 14.53
CA TYR A 150 -2.86 -5.31 15.73
C TYR A 150 -2.94 -6.84 15.69
N LEU A 151 -3.34 -7.41 14.55
CA LEU A 151 -3.39 -8.87 14.35
C LEU A 151 -2.01 -9.51 14.44
N ALA A 152 -0.99 -8.86 13.83
CA ALA A 152 0.40 -9.30 13.95
C ALA A 152 0.89 -9.23 15.40
N GLY A 153 0.45 -8.24 16.17
CA GLY A 153 0.70 -8.11 17.60
C GLY A 153 0.12 -9.29 18.41
N ILE A 154 -1.12 -9.71 18.12
CA ILE A 154 -1.72 -10.92 18.74
C ILE A 154 -0.82 -12.12 18.50
N VAL A 155 -0.39 -12.35 17.26
CA VAL A 155 0.48 -13.48 16.91
C VAL A 155 1.83 -13.38 17.64
N ALA A 156 2.42 -12.20 17.70
CA ALA A 156 3.66 -11.93 18.42
C ALA A 156 3.53 -12.20 19.93
N GLY A 157 2.42 -11.76 20.55
CA GLY A 157 2.14 -11.99 21.96
C GLY A 157 2.06 -13.48 22.34
N HIS A 158 1.46 -14.31 21.46
CA HIS A 158 1.44 -15.76 21.62
C HIS A 158 2.82 -16.41 21.44
N THR A 159 3.62 -15.88 20.50
CA THR A 159 4.90 -16.48 20.12
C THR A 159 6.03 -16.10 21.04
N SER A 160 6.05 -14.85 21.53
CA SER A 160 7.12 -14.36 22.41
C SER A 160 7.14 -15.11 23.74
N ARG A 161 8.30 -15.66 24.08
CA ARG A 161 8.58 -16.27 25.38
C ARG A 161 9.04 -15.25 26.40
N SER A 162 9.84 -14.28 25.96
CA SER A 162 10.38 -13.21 26.81
C SER A 162 9.31 -12.19 27.25
N GLY A 163 8.24 -12.04 26.48
CA GLY A 163 7.29 -10.93 26.63
C GLY A 163 7.86 -9.58 26.20
N LYS A 164 9.03 -9.58 25.56
CA LYS A 164 9.71 -8.38 25.04
C LYS A 164 9.67 -8.41 23.53
N LEU A 165 9.02 -7.43 22.93
CA LEU A 165 8.94 -7.27 21.49
C LEU A 165 9.81 -6.09 21.04
N GLY A 166 10.22 -6.10 19.77
CA GLY A 166 10.98 -5.03 19.14
C GLY A 166 10.23 -4.41 17.97
N PHE A 167 10.45 -3.11 17.79
CA PHE A 167 9.92 -2.37 16.66
C PHE A 167 11.01 -1.47 16.07
N VAL A 168 11.46 -1.75 14.85
CA VAL A 168 12.37 -0.88 14.10
C VAL A 168 11.51 0.09 13.30
N ALA A 169 11.62 1.39 13.59
CA ALA A 169 10.77 2.42 13.00
C ALA A 169 11.59 3.49 12.28
N ALA A 170 11.05 4.07 11.21
CA ALA A 170 11.71 5.15 10.48
C ALA A 170 11.64 6.49 11.24
N LYS A 171 10.50 7.13 11.22
CA LYS A 171 10.25 8.48 11.78
C LYS A 171 9.05 8.46 12.73
N PRO A 172 9.02 9.27 13.80
CA PRO A 172 7.90 9.31 14.75
C PRO A 172 6.72 10.14 14.22
N ILE A 173 6.18 9.75 13.05
CA ILE A 173 4.98 10.37 12.48
C ILE A 173 3.72 9.59 12.85
N PRO A 174 2.52 10.19 12.77
CA PRO A 174 1.27 9.57 13.23
C PRO A 174 1.03 8.14 12.71
N GLN A 175 1.28 7.87 11.43
CA GLN A 175 1.09 6.54 10.84
C GLN A 175 2.04 5.48 11.45
N VAL A 176 3.27 5.88 11.77
CA VAL A 176 4.26 4.99 12.41
C VAL A 176 3.85 4.72 13.85
N LEU A 177 3.43 5.76 14.60
CA LEU A 177 2.98 5.64 15.99
C LEU A 177 1.72 4.77 16.10
N ARG A 178 0.78 4.89 15.17
CA ARG A 178 -0.40 3.99 15.10
C ARG A 178 0.01 2.53 14.99
N ASN A 179 0.97 2.20 14.14
CA ASN A 179 1.45 0.82 13.96
C ASN A 179 2.12 0.27 15.22
N ILE A 180 2.99 1.06 15.85
CA ILE A 180 3.65 0.68 17.10
C ILE A 180 2.61 0.41 18.19
N ASN A 181 1.65 1.32 18.34
CA ASN A 181 0.61 1.22 19.33
C ASN A 181 -0.32 0.02 19.09
N ALA A 182 -0.77 -0.17 17.85
CA ALA A 182 -1.64 -1.28 17.49
C ALA A 182 -0.96 -2.63 17.69
N PHE A 183 0.31 -2.78 17.28
CA PHE A 183 1.10 -3.99 17.51
C PHE A 183 1.24 -4.30 18.99
N THR A 184 1.57 -3.29 19.80
CA THR A 184 1.70 -3.44 21.25
C THR A 184 0.38 -3.84 21.89
N LEU A 185 -0.72 -3.15 21.55
CA LEU A 185 -2.06 -3.46 22.08
C LEU A 185 -2.54 -4.85 21.67
N GLY A 186 -2.23 -5.29 20.45
CA GLY A 186 -2.50 -6.66 20.00
C GLY A 186 -1.77 -7.71 20.84
N ALA A 187 -0.49 -7.48 21.14
CA ALA A 187 0.29 -8.38 21.97
C ALA A 187 -0.19 -8.37 23.45
N GLN A 188 -0.56 -7.21 23.98
CA GLN A 188 -1.09 -7.07 25.34
C GLN A 188 -2.48 -7.68 25.49
N ALA A 189 -3.27 -7.78 24.43
CA ALA A 189 -4.54 -8.51 24.45
C ALA A 189 -4.38 -10.01 24.73
N VAL A 190 -3.19 -10.56 24.46
CA VAL A 190 -2.80 -11.95 24.74
C VAL A 190 -2.06 -12.07 26.07
N LYS A 191 -1.06 -11.22 26.26
CA LYS A 191 -0.16 -11.20 27.39
C LYS A 191 -0.01 -9.76 27.92
N PRO A 192 -0.81 -9.34 28.92
CA PRO A 192 -0.90 -7.93 29.34
C PRO A 192 0.42 -7.28 29.76
N GLN A 193 1.41 -8.07 30.19
CA GLN A 193 2.72 -7.56 30.62
C GLN A 193 3.71 -7.40 29.47
N THR A 194 3.31 -7.68 28.22
CA THR A 194 4.18 -7.54 27.05
C THR A 194 4.59 -6.10 26.86
N THR A 195 5.87 -5.89 26.58
CA THR A 195 6.45 -4.59 26.22
C THR A 195 6.96 -4.59 24.80
N THR A 196 6.96 -3.43 24.16
CA THR A 196 7.52 -3.21 22.81
C THR A 196 8.58 -2.13 22.87
N GLN A 197 9.84 -2.49 22.65
CA GLN A 197 10.93 -1.54 22.56
C GLN A 197 11.05 -1.01 21.12
N VAL A 198 11.04 0.30 20.98
CA VAL A 198 11.13 0.99 19.69
C VAL A 198 12.49 1.64 19.51
N ILE A 199 13.10 1.46 18.32
CA ILE A 199 14.26 2.21 17.86
C ILE A 199 13.88 2.93 16.57
N PHE A 200 13.96 4.27 16.59
CA PHE A 200 13.79 5.10 15.40
C PHE A 200 15.12 5.28 14.67
N THR A 201 15.15 4.94 13.39
CA THR A 201 16.35 5.05 12.54
C THR A 201 16.59 6.46 12.01
N GLY A 202 15.51 7.26 11.91
CA GLY A 202 15.53 8.66 11.50
C GLY A 202 15.16 8.90 10.03
N ASP A 203 15.14 7.87 9.18
CA ASP A 203 14.68 7.97 7.79
C ASP A 203 14.05 6.67 7.29
N TRP A 204 13.42 6.73 6.10
CA TRP A 204 12.62 5.65 5.54
C TRP A 204 13.42 4.40 5.17
N ALA A 205 14.66 4.58 4.68
CA ALA A 205 15.54 3.49 4.25
C ALA A 205 16.98 3.76 4.67
N LEU A 206 17.40 3.17 5.80
CA LEU A 206 18.76 3.25 6.34
C LEU A 206 19.25 1.84 6.73
N PRO A 207 19.57 0.97 5.76
CA PRO A 207 19.80 -0.45 6.00
C PRO A 207 20.87 -0.75 7.04
N VAL A 208 21.90 0.08 7.16
CA VAL A 208 22.93 -0.09 8.20
C VAL A 208 22.35 0.16 9.59
N LYS A 209 21.64 1.28 9.79
CA LYS A 209 21.00 1.59 11.07
C LYS A 209 19.88 0.61 11.42
N GLU A 210 19.15 0.12 10.43
CA GLU A 210 18.13 -0.90 10.61
C GLU A 210 18.71 -2.23 11.10
N ALA A 211 19.87 -2.64 10.54
CA ALA A 211 20.61 -3.81 11.01
C ALA A 211 21.15 -3.63 12.43
N GLU A 212 21.73 -2.46 12.74
CA GLU A 212 22.22 -2.11 14.07
C GLU A 212 21.07 -2.10 15.10
N ALA A 213 19.95 -1.46 14.78
CA ALA A 213 18.76 -1.42 15.62
C ALA A 213 18.22 -2.84 15.89
N THR A 214 18.11 -3.65 14.84
CA THR A 214 17.63 -5.04 14.98
C THR A 214 18.57 -5.86 15.88
N ASN A 215 19.87 -5.80 15.66
CA ASN A 215 20.84 -6.50 16.51
C ASN A 215 20.79 -6.00 17.96
N SER A 216 20.72 -4.69 18.18
CA SER A 216 20.60 -4.11 19.52
C SER A 216 19.34 -4.61 20.27
N LEU A 217 18.21 -4.72 19.58
CA LEU A 217 16.98 -5.25 20.16
C LEU A 217 17.15 -6.74 20.54
N VAL A 218 17.76 -7.54 19.67
CA VAL A 218 18.02 -8.96 19.93
C VAL A 218 18.96 -9.13 21.13
N ASP A 219 20.02 -8.33 21.23
CA ASP A 219 21.00 -8.37 22.32
C ASP A 219 20.37 -8.02 23.69
N GLN A 220 19.23 -7.32 23.70
CA GLN A 220 18.43 -7.03 24.90
C GLN A 220 17.43 -8.14 25.27
N GLY A 221 17.50 -9.27 24.58
CA GLY A 221 16.66 -10.44 24.83
C GLY A 221 15.26 -10.36 24.23
N ILE A 222 15.07 -9.52 23.21
CA ILE A 222 13.85 -9.45 22.41
C ILE A 222 13.82 -10.64 21.45
N ASP A 223 12.70 -11.33 21.38
CA ASP A 223 12.54 -12.57 20.63
C ASP A 223 11.52 -12.49 19.47
N VAL A 224 10.82 -11.38 19.33
CA VAL A 224 9.97 -11.07 18.16
C VAL A 224 10.17 -9.62 17.77
N ILE A 225 10.44 -9.34 16.48
CA ILE A 225 10.63 -7.99 15.95
C ILE A 225 9.69 -7.75 14.76
N THR A 226 9.13 -6.56 14.68
CA THR A 226 8.47 -6.00 13.49
C THR A 226 9.08 -4.66 13.13
N CYS A 227 8.61 -4.04 12.05
CA CYS A 227 9.16 -2.76 11.62
C CYS A 227 8.13 -1.87 10.91
N HIS A 228 8.50 -0.60 10.76
CA HIS A 228 7.90 0.34 9.82
C HIS A 228 9.04 1.18 9.20
N VAL A 229 9.70 0.58 8.23
CA VAL A 229 10.73 1.15 7.34
C VAL A 229 10.35 0.79 5.90
N ASP A 230 10.82 1.54 4.91
CA ASP A 230 10.43 1.31 3.51
C ASP A 230 10.88 -0.07 3.00
N SER A 231 12.08 -0.52 3.39
CA SER A 231 12.61 -1.83 3.02
C SER A 231 12.80 -2.73 4.25
N PRO A 232 11.81 -3.55 4.63
CA PRO A 232 11.94 -4.48 5.75
C PRO A 232 12.99 -5.56 5.58
N LYS A 233 13.59 -5.70 4.40
CA LYS A 233 14.51 -6.78 4.04
C LYS A 233 15.59 -7.03 5.09
N VAL A 234 16.33 -5.98 5.46
CA VAL A 234 17.48 -6.10 6.38
C VAL A 234 17.03 -6.53 7.77
N VAL A 235 15.88 -6.01 8.24
CA VAL A 235 15.29 -6.39 9.54
C VAL A 235 14.91 -7.88 9.53
N MET A 236 14.19 -8.34 8.51
CA MET A 236 13.74 -9.73 8.41
C MET A 236 14.91 -10.73 8.28
N GLU A 237 15.87 -10.43 7.39
CA GLU A 237 17.08 -11.27 7.23
C GLU A 237 17.94 -11.30 8.51
N THR A 238 17.99 -10.21 9.26
CA THR A 238 18.73 -10.18 10.53
C THR A 238 18.02 -11.03 11.60
N CYS A 239 16.69 -10.96 11.71
CA CYS A 239 15.92 -11.83 12.61
C CYS A 239 16.13 -13.29 12.28
N GLU A 240 16.09 -13.68 10.99
CA GLU A 240 16.32 -15.07 10.57
C GLU A 240 17.72 -15.55 10.94
N ARG A 241 18.77 -14.73 10.66
CA ARG A 241 20.16 -15.06 11.05
C ARG A 241 20.36 -15.19 12.56
N ARG A 242 19.66 -14.37 13.34
CA ARG A 242 19.74 -14.35 14.81
C ARG A 242 18.84 -15.43 15.45
N GLY A 243 18.06 -16.18 14.65
CA GLY A 243 17.19 -17.25 15.13
C GLY A 243 16.02 -16.77 15.99
N ILE A 244 15.55 -15.55 15.79
CA ILE A 244 14.37 -14.99 16.43
C ILE A 244 13.20 -14.84 15.43
N PHE A 245 12.02 -14.57 15.93
CA PHE A 245 10.83 -14.39 15.10
C PHE A 245 10.67 -12.97 14.59
N CYS A 246 9.95 -12.82 13.46
CA CYS A 246 9.64 -11.53 12.90
C CYS A 246 8.25 -11.45 12.27
N SER A 247 7.70 -10.24 12.22
CA SER A 247 6.47 -9.91 11.49
C SER A 247 6.77 -8.87 10.42
N GLY A 248 6.30 -9.13 9.19
CA GLY A 248 6.55 -8.29 8.03
C GLY A 248 5.71 -7.02 7.97
N TYR A 249 6.10 -6.13 7.05
CA TYR A 249 5.40 -4.86 6.84
C TYR A 249 5.40 -4.44 5.37
N HIS A 250 4.36 -3.77 4.91
CA HIS A 250 4.07 -3.30 3.55
C HIS A 250 3.75 -4.42 2.54
N ALA A 251 4.56 -5.46 2.49
CA ALA A 251 4.42 -6.62 1.62
C ALA A 251 4.84 -7.88 2.40
N SER A 252 4.65 -9.09 1.83
CA SER A 252 5.15 -10.31 2.46
C SER A 252 6.66 -10.43 2.27
N GLN A 253 7.37 -10.65 3.37
CA GLN A 253 8.78 -11.00 3.42
C GLN A 253 9.02 -12.45 3.86
N ALA A 254 8.03 -13.33 3.77
CA ALA A 254 8.14 -14.73 4.21
C ALA A 254 9.32 -15.47 3.58
N ALA A 255 9.67 -15.12 2.33
CA ALA A 255 10.83 -15.72 1.64
C ALA A 255 12.18 -15.31 2.24
N LEU A 256 12.26 -14.17 2.96
CA LEU A 256 13.48 -13.65 3.57
C LEU A 256 13.74 -14.25 4.98
N ALA A 257 12.69 -14.73 5.63
CA ALA A 257 12.77 -15.32 6.97
C ALA A 257 11.92 -16.60 7.08
N PRO A 258 12.22 -17.65 6.30
CA PRO A 258 11.34 -18.79 6.13
C PRO A 258 11.09 -19.58 7.42
N LYS A 259 11.96 -19.48 8.43
CA LYS A 259 11.81 -20.14 9.73
C LYS A 259 11.19 -19.21 10.78
N GLY A 260 11.59 -17.93 10.76
CA GLY A 260 11.23 -16.95 11.78
C GLY A 260 10.01 -16.09 11.42
N TYR A 261 9.54 -16.10 10.17
CA TYR A 261 8.40 -15.27 9.76
C TYR A 261 7.10 -15.76 10.38
N LEU A 262 6.41 -14.87 11.07
CA LEU A 262 5.12 -15.18 11.71
C LEU A 262 3.94 -14.82 10.81
N THR A 263 3.84 -13.56 10.42
CA THR A 263 2.83 -12.98 9.56
C THR A 263 3.29 -11.54 9.19
N GLY A 264 2.44 -10.70 8.66
CA GLY A 264 2.79 -9.31 8.39
C GLY A 264 1.59 -8.48 7.99
N ALA A 265 1.74 -7.18 8.08
CA ALA A 265 0.75 -6.21 7.62
C ALA A 265 1.06 -5.80 6.18
N GLU A 266 0.13 -6.03 5.25
CA GLU A 266 0.33 -5.77 3.83
C GLU A 266 -0.66 -4.75 3.28
N TRP A 267 -0.21 -3.97 2.29
CA TRP A 267 -1.08 -3.17 1.45
C TRP A 267 -1.75 -4.00 0.35
N ASN A 268 -2.96 -3.66 -0.02
CA ASN A 268 -3.65 -4.21 -1.18
C ASN A 268 -3.84 -3.12 -2.25
N TRP A 269 -2.74 -2.50 -2.67
CA TRP A 269 -2.77 -1.42 -3.66
C TRP A 269 -3.27 -1.86 -5.02
N GLU A 270 -3.18 -3.14 -5.37
CA GLU A 270 -3.72 -3.69 -6.61
C GLU A 270 -5.23 -3.42 -6.74
N GLY A 271 -6.00 -3.69 -5.68
CA GLY A 271 -7.44 -3.43 -5.64
C GLY A 271 -7.76 -1.93 -5.64
N VAL A 272 -7.02 -1.16 -4.84
CA VAL A 272 -7.22 0.28 -4.68
C VAL A 272 -6.96 1.04 -5.99
N TYR A 273 -5.81 0.81 -6.63
CA TYR A 273 -5.45 1.54 -7.86
C TYR A 273 -6.32 1.16 -9.05
N THR A 274 -6.61 -0.13 -9.23
CA THR A 274 -7.53 -0.54 -10.30
C THR A 274 -8.93 0.03 -10.08
N GLY A 275 -9.36 0.17 -8.84
CA GLY A 275 -10.63 0.83 -8.48
C GLY A 275 -10.62 2.33 -8.84
N PHE A 276 -9.57 3.06 -8.51
CA PHE A 276 -9.42 4.48 -8.88
C PHE A 276 -9.38 4.68 -10.39
N VAL A 277 -8.60 3.87 -11.10
CA VAL A 277 -8.48 3.98 -12.56
C VAL A 277 -9.81 3.68 -13.25
N LYS A 278 -10.59 2.68 -12.80
CA LYS A 278 -11.93 2.39 -13.32
C LYS A 278 -12.86 3.59 -13.15
N ARG A 279 -12.90 4.21 -11.98
CA ARG A 279 -13.70 5.41 -11.72
C ARG A 279 -13.26 6.58 -12.60
N PHE A 280 -11.94 6.78 -12.74
CA PHE A 280 -11.37 7.81 -13.58
C PHE A 280 -11.79 7.63 -15.06
N GLN A 281 -11.66 6.42 -15.61
CA GLN A 281 -12.06 6.09 -16.98
C GLN A 281 -13.58 6.24 -17.20
N ALA A 282 -14.39 5.98 -16.18
CA ALA A 282 -15.84 6.18 -16.22
C ALA A 282 -16.26 7.64 -16.08
N GLY A 283 -15.32 8.57 -15.82
CA GLY A 283 -15.63 9.98 -15.54
C GLY A 283 -16.34 10.20 -14.21
N GLU A 284 -16.25 9.22 -13.30
CA GLU A 284 -16.85 9.31 -11.98
C GLU A 284 -16.00 10.18 -11.05
N LYS A 285 -16.66 10.88 -10.13
CA LYS A 285 -15.96 11.66 -9.12
C LYS A 285 -15.20 10.73 -8.16
N ILE A 286 -13.89 10.93 -8.07
CA ILE A 286 -13.05 10.28 -7.05
C ILE A 286 -13.09 11.14 -5.79
N PRO A 287 -13.37 10.56 -4.59
CA PRO A 287 -13.33 11.31 -3.34
C PRO A 287 -11.94 11.91 -3.08
N ASN A 288 -11.92 13.13 -2.57
CA ASN A 288 -10.65 13.78 -2.22
C ASN A 288 -9.99 13.20 -0.96
N LEU A 289 -10.74 12.44 -0.15
CA LEU A 289 -10.23 11.69 0.99
C LEU A 289 -10.78 10.27 0.95
N THR A 290 -9.91 9.29 0.78
CA THR A 290 -10.26 7.86 0.77
C THR A 290 -9.45 7.15 1.86
N ARG A 291 -10.16 6.51 2.78
CA ARG A 291 -9.57 5.74 3.87
C ARG A 291 -10.28 4.40 3.96
N GLY A 292 -9.56 3.38 4.39
CA GLY A 292 -10.16 2.06 4.61
C GLY A 292 -9.16 1.09 5.24
N GLY A 293 -9.67 0.04 5.85
CA GLY A 293 -8.90 -0.99 6.51
C GLY A 293 -9.07 -2.35 5.85
N LEU A 294 -9.12 -3.37 6.69
CA LEU A 294 -9.39 -4.75 6.27
C LEU A 294 -10.78 -4.87 5.63
N LYS A 295 -11.78 -4.19 6.18
CA LYS A 295 -13.16 -4.22 5.71
C LYS A 295 -13.30 -3.69 4.29
N GLU A 296 -12.64 -2.60 3.97
CA GLU A 296 -12.64 -1.97 2.64
C GLU A 296 -11.65 -2.66 1.68
N GLY A 297 -10.88 -3.64 2.16
CA GLY A 297 -9.89 -4.38 1.38
C GLY A 297 -8.68 -3.54 0.98
N MET A 298 -8.36 -2.45 1.68
CA MET A 298 -7.17 -1.64 1.42
C MET A 298 -5.91 -2.22 2.05
N VAL A 299 -6.08 -3.03 3.10
CA VAL A 299 -5.00 -3.73 3.80
C VAL A 299 -5.34 -5.21 3.96
N ARG A 300 -4.34 -6.02 4.22
CA ARG A 300 -4.48 -7.45 4.49
C ARG A 300 -3.39 -7.92 5.43
N ILE A 301 -3.56 -9.12 5.98
CA ILE A 301 -2.52 -9.83 6.76
C ILE A 301 -1.85 -10.85 5.83
N SER A 302 -0.52 -11.00 5.96
CA SER A 302 0.23 -12.08 5.30
C SER A 302 -0.23 -13.46 5.77
N PRO A 303 -0.09 -14.50 4.94
CA PRO A 303 -0.25 -15.88 5.42
C PRO A 303 0.60 -16.15 6.64
N TYR A 304 0.07 -16.99 7.56
CA TYR A 304 0.79 -17.36 8.77
C TYR A 304 1.98 -18.28 8.45
N GLY A 305 3.12 -17.96 9.04
CA GLY A 305 4.32 -18.76 8.95
C GLY A 305 4.26 -20.07 9.77
N PRO A 306 5.25 -20.95 9.59
CA PRO A 306 5.23 -22.30 10.17
C PRO A 306 5.31 -22.33 11.72
N ALA A 307 5.87 -21.28 12.32
CA ALA A 307 6.02 -21.19 13.78
C ALA A 307 4.76 -20.70 14.51
N VAL A 308 3.74 -20.25 13.79
CA VAL A 308 2.51 -19.71 14.38
C VAL A 308 1.63 -20.84 14.89
N SER A 309 1.37 -20.85 16.20
CA SER A 309 0.52 -21.85 16.84
C SER A 309 -0.94 -21.73 16.41
N GLU A 310 -1.69 -22.82 16.52
CA GLU A 310 -3.11 -22.83 16.21
C GLU A 310 -3.89 -21.84 17.09
N ALA A 311 -3.57 -21.75 18.39
CA ALA A 311 -4.19 -20.79 19.30
C ALA A 311 -3.96 -19.34 18.86
N ALA A 312 -2.74 -19.01 18.39
CA ALA A 312 -2.44 -17.67 17.85
C ALA A 312 -3.26 -17.37 16.61
N ARG A 313 -3.37 -18.33 15.69
CA ARG A 313 -4.20 -18.20 14.48
C ARG A 313 -5.67 -17.97 14.81
N GLN A 314 -6.24 -18.80 15.68
CA GLN A 314 -7.64 -18.70 16.07
C GLN A 314 -7.97 -17.34 16.71
N GLN A 315 -7.12 -16.83 17.59
CA GLN A 315 -7.36 -15.54 18.23
C GLN A 315 -7.19 -14.38 17.25
N ALA A 316 -6.18 -14.42 16.38
CA ALA A 316 -5.98 -13.40 15.35
C ALA A 316 -7.13 -13.40 14.33
N GLU A 317 -7.60 -14.57 13.87
CA GLU A 317 -8.75 -14.65 12.94
C GLU A 317 -10.07 -14.23 13.59
N ALA A 318 -10.27 -14.51 14.89
CA ALA A 318 -11.44 -14.00 15.63
C ALA A 318 -11.44 -12.47 15.71
N ALA A 319 -10.29 -11.86 16.00
CA ALA A 319 -10.15 -10.39 15.97
C ALA A 319 -10.32 -9.83 14.55
N ARG A 320 -9.76 -10.49 13.55
CA ARG A 320 -9.92 -10.13 12.14
C ARG A 320 -11.40 -10.14 11.72
N ALA A 321 -12.14 -11.16 12.10
CA ALA A 321 -13.58 -11.24 11.79
C ALA A 321 -14.35 -10.06 12.39
N GLN A 322 -14.02 -9.62 13.60
CA GLN A 322 -14.63 -8.45 14.22
C GLN A 322 -14.24 -7.14 13.54
N LEU A 323 -12.99 -6.99 13.09
CA LEU A 323 -12.54 -5.84 12.29
C LEU A 323 -13.29 -5.77 10.95
N LEU A 324 -13.41 -6.90 10.25
CA LEU A 324 -14.18 -6.99 9.00
C LEU A 324 -15.67 -6.66 9.19
N ALA A 325 -16.25 -7.05 10.32
CA ALA A 325 -17.62 -6.71 10.69
C ALA A 325 -17.78 -5.24 11.14
N GLY A 326 -16.68 -4.54 11.44
CA GLY A 326 -16.69 -3.18 11.98
C GLY A 326 -17.17 -3.09 13.44
N THR A 327 -17.06 -4.20 14.19
CA THR A 327 -17.50 -4.30 15.59
C THR A 327 -16.37 -4.20 16.60
N PHE A 328 -15.12 -4.14 16.12
CA PHE A 328 -13.92 -4.05 16.95
C PHE A 328 -13.29 -2.66 16.86
N VAL A 329 -12.89 -2.12 17.99
CA VAL A 329 -12.16 -0.85 18.10
C VAL A 329 -10.83 -1.10 18.81
N ILE A 330 -9.72 -0.73 18.18
CA ILE A 330 -8.37 -0.90 18.70
C ILE A 330 -8.14 0.09 19.86
N TYR A 331 -8.47 1.36 19.62
CA TYR A 331 -8.20 2.46 20.56
C TYR A 331 -9.41 2.72 21.42
N LYS A 332 -9.43 2.11 22.61
CA LYS A 332 -10.51 2.25 23.61
C LYS A 332 -9.94 2.41 25.01
N GLY A 333 -10.62 3.23 25.81
CA GLY A 333 -10.22 3.47 27.19
C GLY A 333 -10.65 2.35 28.18
N PRO A 334 -10.00 2.24 29.32
CA PRO A 334 -8.95 3.17 29.75
C PRO A 334 -7.63 2.93 29.00
N LEU A 335 -7.05 3.99 28.43
CA LEU A 335 -5.79 3.92 27.68
C LEU A 335 -4.83 4.99 28.22
N GLN A 336 -3.62 4.56 28.58
CA GLN A 336 -2.55 5.45 29.04
C GLN A 336 -1.41 5.49 28.01
N SER A 337 -0.71 6.61 27.97
CA SER A 337 0.57 6.70 27.26
C SER A 337 1.68 5.99 28.03
N ASN A 338 2.79 5.78 27.37
CA ASN A 338 4.01 5.25 27.99
C ASN A 338 4.67 6.21 29.00
N THR A 339 4.22 7.47 29.05
CA THR A 339 4.60 8.48 30.07
C THR A 339 3.62 8.55 31.23
N GLY A 340 2.58 7.70 31.25
CA GLY A 340 1.57 7.66 32.33
C GLY A 340 0.40 8.66 32.15
N THR A 341 0.36 9.43 31.05
CA THR A 341 -0.75 10.34 30.78
C THR A 341 -1.97 9.56 30.28
N THR A 342 -3.15 9.86 30.81
CA THR A 342 -4.41 9.29 30.31
C THR A 342 -4.72 9.84 28.92
N ILE A 343 -4.73 8.95 27.91
CA ILE A 343 -5.07 9.26 26.51
C ILE A 343 -6.57 9.15 26.27
N MET A 344 -7.18 8.10 26.82
CA MET A 344 -8.64 7.88 26.76
C MET A 344 -9.14 7.38 28.13
N PRO A 345 -10.09 8.07 28.74
CA PRO A 345 -10.78 7.57 29.94
C PRO A 345 -11.57 6.29 29.64
N ALA A 346 -11.99 5.59 30.69
CA ALA A 346 -12.89 4.45 30.58
C ALA A 346 -14.20 4.84 29.86
N GLY A 347 -14.62 4.05 28.89
CA GLY A 347 -15.82 4.28 28.08
C GLY A 347 -15.58 5.14 26.82
N GLU A 348 -14.45 5.83 26.68
CA GLU A 348 -14.07 6.52 25.45
C GLU A 348 -13.50 5.51 24.43
N GLN A 349 -13.78 5.75 23.14
CA GLN A 349 -13.18 4.99 22.05
C GLN A 349 -13.00 5.85 20.81
N ARG A 350 -12.00 5.55 20.01
CA ARG A 350 -11.75 6.18 18.70
C ARG A 350 -11.76 5.11 17.62
N VAL A 351 -12.77 5.19 16.76
CA VAL A 351 -12.87 4.30 15.59
C VAL A 351 -11.81 4.66 14.56
N GLN A 352 -11.49 3.75 13.64
CA GLN A 352 -10.42 3.96 12.66
C GLN A 352 -10.59 5.20 11.78
N THR A 353 -11.83 5.61 11.53
CA THR A 353 -12.16 6.81 10.76
C THR A 353 -12.05 8.12 11.55
N ASP A 354 -11.72 8.07 12.84
CA ASP A 354 -11.49 9.27 13.64
C ASP A 354 -10.18 9.93 13.21
N LEU A 355 -10.30 11.12 12.60
CA LEU A 355 -9.17 11.88 12.09
C LEU A 355 -8.16 12.29 13.16
N SER A 356 -8.54 12.31 14.45
CA SER A 356 -7.59 12.58 15.53
C SER A 356 -6.47 11.52 15.60
N LEU A 357 -6.74 10.30 15.13
CA LEU A 357 -5.72 9.26 15.02
C LEU A 357 -4.68 9.56 13.91
N GLU A 358 -5.03 10.37 12.91
CA GLU A 358 -4.08 10.81 11.87
C GLU A 358 -3.16 11.96 12.36
N SER A 359 -3.37 12.44 13.60
CA SER A 359 -2.52 13.42 14.29
C SER A 359 -1.91 12.84 15.57
N MET A 360 -1.80 11.50 15.66
CA MET A 360 -1.26 10.81 16.84
C MET A 360 0.19 11.22 17.11
N ASP A 361 0.48 11.60 18.38
CA ASP A 361 1.80 12.05 18.84
C ASP A 361 2.27 11.31 20.11
N TRP A 362 1.59 10.23 20.46
CA TRP A 362 1.81 9.45 21.68
C TRP A 362 2.04 7.96 21.42
N LEU A 363 2.70 7.31 22.37
CA LEU A 363 2.90 5.86 22.44
C LEU A 363 2.09 5.30 23.63
N VAL A 364 1.51 4.11 23.49
CA VAL A 364 0.73 3.45 24.56
C VAL A 364 1.63 2.91 25.67
N ALA A 365 1.05 2.73 26.85
CA ALA A 365 1.69 2.06 27.97
C ALA A 365 2.22 0.68 27.55
N GLY A 366 3.45 0.35 27.99
CA GLY A 366 4.18 -0.84 27.57
C GLY A 366 5.11 -0.63 26.36
N VAL A 367 5.00 0.49 25.64
CA VAL A 367 6.04 0.88 24.67
C VAL A 367 7.21 1.53 25.39
N ILE A 368 8.42 1.04 25.11
CA ILE A 368 9.70 1.60 25.58
C ILE A 368 10.32 2.37 24.43
N GLY A 369 10.33 3.69 24.52
CA GLY A 369 10.83 4.61 23.49
C GLY A 369 10.28 6.01 23.66
N SER A 370 10.72 6.95 22.80
CA SER A 370 10.30 8.34 22.81
C SER A 370 9.92 8.79 21.40
N THR A 371 8.95 9.68 21.29
CA THR A 371 8.60 10.38 20.03
C THR A 371 9.41 11.66 19.80
N LYS A 372 10.32 11.99 20.74
CA LYS A 372 11.15 13.21 20.72
C LYS A 372 12.61 12.87 20.62
#